data_a82d0b267515139f6920131e21651c6f
#
_entry.id   a82d0b267515139f6920131e21651c6f
#
_cell.length_a   1.000
_cell.length_b   1.000
_cell.length_c   1.000
_cell.angle_alpha   90.00
_cell.angle_beta   90.00
_cell.angle_gamma   90.00
#
_symmetry.space_group_name_H-M   'P 1'
#
loop_
_entity.id
_entity.type
_entity.pdbx_description
1 polymer ?
#
loop_
_entity_poly.entity_id
_entity_poly.type
_entity_poly.pdbx_seq_one_letter_code
_entity_poly.pdbx_strand_id
1 'polypeptide(L)'
;MKAKPSEGPFRIGKSATGLGLFATDVIEKGKFIIEYVGPKITSEEVERRRNTRYLFEISNRWTVDGSPRWNTARYINHGCRPNAQATVSRGKIRIKAIKRIKPGDEITYNYGKNYFETFIKPMGCKCVSCERKRAKIAAE
;
A
#
# COMPACT_ATOMS: atom_id res chain seq x y z
N MET A 1 19.07 16.50 -1.53
CA MET A 1 18.87 15.89 -2.86
C MET A 1 17.55 15.10 -2.84
N LYS A 2 16.66 15.40 -3.77
CA LYS A 2 15.39 14.68 -3.85
C LYS A 2 15.62 13.30 -4.47
N ALA A 3 15.12 12.27 -3.82
CA ALA A 3 15.15 10.93 -4.41
C ALA A 3 14.24 10.89 -5.64
N LYS A 4 14.67 10.17 -6.66
CA LYS A 4 13.83 9.93 -7.84
C LYS A 4 12.72 8.94 -7.49
N PRO A 5 11.51 9.07 -8.09
CA PRO A 5 10.49 8.04 -7.95
C PRO A 5 11.04 6.67 -8.36
N SER A 6 10.59 5.63 -7.70
CA SER A 6 10.99 4.27 -8.05
C SER A 6 10.51 3.91 -9.45
N GLU A 7 11.37 3.25 -10.22
CA GLU A 7 11.04 2.73 -11.52
C GLU A 7 10.86 1.23 -11.45
N GLY A 8 9.99 0.70 -12.28
CA GLY A 8 9.73 -0.74 -12.31
C GLY A 8 8.57 -1.06 -13.24
N PRO A 9 8.09 -2.32 -13.24
CA PRO A 9 7.02 -2.76 -14.13
C PRO A 9 5.64 -2.31 -13.62
N PHE A 10 5.51 -1.02 -13.31
CA PHE A 10 4.28 -0.45 -12.78
C PHE A 10 4.12 1.01 -13.19
N ARG A 11 2.90 1.51 -13.09
CA ARG A 11 2.55 2.91 -13.34
C ARG A 11 1.50 3.37 -12.33
N ILE A 12 1.45 4.68 -12.10
CA ILE A 12 0.39 5.31 -11.33
C ILE A 12 -0.80 5.55 -12.26
N GLY A 13 -2.00 5.19 -11.81
CA GLY A 13 -3.21 5.38 -12.61
C GLY A 13 -4.44 5.58 -11.72
N LYS A 14 -5.59 5.77 -12.34
CA LYS A 14 -6.86 5.93 -11.62
C LYS A 14 -7.37 4.57 -11.15
N SER A 15 -7.77 4.52 -9.88
CA SER A 15 -8.41 3.35 -9.27
C SER A 15 -9.79 3.74 -8.76
N ALA A 16 -10.50 2.77 -8.15
CA ALA A 16 -11.81 3.01 -7.54
C ALA A 16 -11.76 4.02 -6.39
N THR A 17 -10.59 4.22 -5.78
CA THR A 17 -10.42 5.06 -4.59
C THR A 17 -9.55 6.30 -4.83
N GLY A 18 -9.30 6.65 -6.10
CA GLY A 18 -8.43 7.75 -6.46
C GLY A 18 -7.26 7.25 -7.30
N LEU A 19 -6.02 7.46 -6.83
CA LEU A 19 -4.84 6.95 -7.51
C LEU A 19 -4.49 5.55 -7.00
N GLY A 20 -3.90 4.75 -7.87
CA GLY A 20 -3.42 3.42 -7.56
C GLY A 20 -2.15 3.10 -8.32
N LEU A 21 -1.52 1.98 -8.02
CA LEU A 21 -0.34 1.49 -8.72
C LEU A 21 -0.74 0.25 -9.52
N PHE A 22 -0.45 0.25 -10.82
CA PHE A 22 -0.87 -0.79 -11.75
C PHE A 22 0.34 -1.43 -12.41
N ALA A 23 0.32 -2.75 -12.56
CA ALA A 23 1.37 -3.46 -13.27
C ALA A 23 1.35 -3.12 -14.75
N THR A 24 2.54 -2.90 -15.34
CA THR A 24 2.70 -2.70 -16.79
C THR A 24 3.20 -3.96 -17.49
N ASP A 25 3.77 -4.87 -16.73
CA ASP A 25 4.28 -6.16 -17.18
C ASP A 25 3.90 -7.25 -16.20
N VAL A 26 4.10 -8.50 -16.59
CA VAL A 26 3.90 -9.63 -15.68
C VAL A 26 4.91 -9.55 -14.53
N ILE A 27 4.41 -9.68 -13.30
CA ILE A 27 5.25 -9.79 -12.09
C ILE A 27 5.01 -11.17 -11.51
N GLU A 28 6.03 -12.01 -11.51
CA GLU A 28 5.91 -13.38 -11.02
C GLU A 28 5.84 -13.42 -9.49
N LYS A 29 5.19 -14.45 -8.96
CA LYS A 29 5.09 -14.69 -7.51
C LYS A 29 6.49 -14.70 -6.88
N GLY A 30 6.64 -14.00 -5.77
CA GLY A 30 7.88 -13.90 -5.02
C GLY A 30 8.82 -12.81 -5.46
N LYS A 31 8.51 -12.12 -6.56
CA LYS A 31 9.37 -11.04 -7.06
C LYS A 31 9.17 -9.76 -6.25
N PHE A 32 10.29 -9.09 -6.00
CA PHE A 32 10.30 -7.76 -5.42
C PHE A 32 9.63 -6.77 -6.38
N ILE A 33 8.78 -5.92 -5.85
CA ILE A 33 8.09 -4.88 -6.63
C ILE A 33 8.71 -3.52 -6.36
N ILE A 34 8.66 -3.06 -5.11
CA ILE A 34 9.05 -1.71 -4.74
C ILE A 34 9.34 -1.64 -3.24
N GLU A 35 10.16 -0.67 -2.85
CA GLU A 35 10.38 -0.35 -1.44
C GLU A 35 9.48 0.82 -1.05
N TYR A 36 8.86 0.72 0.13
CA TYR A 36 8.10 1.82 0.74
C TYR A 36 9.10 2.69 1.50
N VAL A 37 9.29 3.92 1.05
CA VAL A 37 10.39 4.77 1.50
C VAL A 37 9.89 6.10 2.07
N GLY A 38 10.72 6.69 2.91
CA GLY A 38 10.45 8.00 3.50
C GLY A 38 11.34 8.24 4.71
N PRO A 39 11.25 9.44 5.29
CA PRO A 39 11.99 9.73 6.52
C PRO A 39 11.56 8.80 7.65
N LYS A 40 12.51 8.36 8.46
CA LYS A 40 12.21 7.60 9.68
C LYS A 40 11.95 8.58 10.81
N ILE A 41 10.84 8.39 11.50
CA ILE A 41 10.46 9.20 12.64
C ILE A 41 10.30 8.31 13.87
N THR A 42 10.48 8.90 15.07
CA THR A 42 10.35 8.16 16.32
C THR A 42 8.88 7.93 16.68
N SER A 43 8.63 6.95 17.55
CA SER A 43 7.28 6.69 18.05
C SER A 43 6.71 7.92 18.78
N GLU A 44 7.54 8.71 19.43
CA GLU A 44 7.11 9.96 20.07
C GLU A 44 6.63 10.99 19.03
N GLU A 45 7.33 11.10 17.90
CA GLU A 45 6.93 11.98 16.81
C GLU A 45 5.61 11.54 16.17
N VAL A 46 5.39 10.23 16.06
CA VAL A 46 4.13 9.67 15.55
C VAL A 46 2.95 10.15 16.38
N GLU A 47 3.10 10.17 17.71
CA GLU A 47 2.03 10.63 18.62
C GLU A 47 1.67 12.10 18.42
N ARG A 48 2.61 12.91 17.93
CA ARG A 48 2.38 14.33 17.64
C ARG A 48 1.76 14.60 16.28
N ARG A 49 1.78 13.60 15.40
CA ARG A 49 1.29 13.77 14.04
C ARG A 49 -0.24 13.74 13.99
N ARG A 50 -0.83 14.69 13.28
CA ARG A 50 -2.28 14.73 13.04
C ARG A 50 -2.68 13.80 11.91
N ASN A 51 -1.86 13.73 10.86
CA ASN A 51 -2.11 12.86 9.72
C ASN A 51 -1.18 11.66 9.79
N THR A 52 -1.76 10.47 10.00
CA THR A 52 -1.02 9.22 10.14
C THR A 52 -1.20 8.29 8.93
N ARG A 53 -1.81 8.79 7.87
CA ARG A 53 -2.23 7.97 6.72
C ARG A 53 -1.11 7.19 6.04
N TYR A 54 0.08 7.79 5.93
CA TYR A 54 1.20 7.17 5.25
C TYR A 54 2.29 6.69 6.22
N LEU A 55 1.98 6.61 7.49
CA LEU A 55 2.93 6.15 8.49
C LEU A 55 2.95 4.63 8.51
N PHE A 56 4.14 4.06 8.38
CA PHE A 56 4.35 2.61 8.39
C PHE A 56 5.31 2.27 9.52
N GLU A 57 4.81 1.67 10.60
CA GLU A 57 5.62 1.26 11.75
C GLU A 57 6.52 0.10 11.38
N ILE A 58 7.82 0.25 11.61
CA ILE A 58 8.81 -0.79 11.32
C ILE A 58 9.36 -1.45 12.58
N SER A 59 9.21 -0.80 13.73
CA SER A 59 9.62 -1.33 15.02
C SER A 59 8.92 -0.54 16.13
N ASN A 60 9.10 -0.95 17.39
CA ASN A 60 8.54 -0.21 18.52
C ASN A 60 9.07 1.23 18.61
N ARG A 61 10.20 1.50 18.01
CA ARG A 61 10.90 2.79 18.10
C ARG A 61 10.77 3.64 16.84
N TRP A 62 10.65 3.02 15.67
CA TRP A 62 10.75 3.71 14.39
C TRP A 62 9.55 3.48 13.48
N THR A 63 9.17 4.54 12.79
CA THR A 63 8.12 4.54 11.78
C THR A 63 8.63 5.26 10.53
N VAL A 64 8.30 4.75 9.36
CA VAL A 64 8.59 5.42 8.10
C VAL A 64 7.41 6.33 7.76
N ASP A 65 7.69 7.60 7.49
CA ASP A 65 6.70 8.54 6.96
C ASP A 65 6.74 8.47 5.44
N GLY A 66 5.80 7.77 4.85
CA GLY A 66 5.70 7.56 3.41
C GLY A 66 4.93 8.65 2.67
N SER A 67 4.65 9.79 3.31
CA SER A 67 3.86 10.86 2.69
C SER A 67 4.53 11.60 1.53
N PRO A 68 5.88 11.66 1.40
CA PRO A 68 6.49 12.32 0.24
C PRO A 68 6.05 11.68 -1.07
N ARG A 69 5.79 12.52 -2.08
CA ARG A 69 5.32 12.05 -3.39
C ARG A 69 6.32 11.19 -4.15
N TRP A 70 7.62 11.33 -3.84
CA TRP A 70 8.65 10.49 -4.44
C TRP A 70 8.63 9.05 -3.90
N ASN A 71 7.86 8.79 -2.83
CA ASN A 71 7.57 7.42 -2.41
C ASN A 71 6.45 6.87 -3.28
N THR A 72 6.78 6.26 -4.40
CA THR A 72 5.79 5.72 -5.34
C THR A 72 4.91 4.66 -4.68
N ALA A 73 5.44 3.92 -3.72
CA ALA A 73 4.68 2.88 -2.99
C ALA A 73 3.50 3.46 -2.20
N ARG A 74 3.46 4.76 -1.91
CA ARG A 74 2.34 5.40 -1.22
C ARG A 74 1.02 5.27 -2.01
N TYR A 75 1.11 5.07 -3.31
CA TYR A 75 -0.07 4.96 -4.18
C TYR A 75 -0.66 3.55 -4.21
N ILE A 76 0.00 2.57 -3.60
CA ILE A 76 -0.55 1.21 -3.50
C ILE A 76 -1.72 1.22 -2.53
N ASN A 77 -2.88 0.81 -3.02
CA ASN A 77 -4.10 0.78 -2.22
C ASN A 77 -4.20 -0.49 -1.39
N HIS A 78 -5.03 -0.43 -0.35
CA HIS A 78 -5.38 -1.61 0.44
C HIS A 78 -6.20 -2.58 -0.38
N GLY A 79 -5.92 -3.87 -0.25
CA GLY A 79 -6.75 -4.93 -0.79
C GLY A 79 -7.00 -6.00 0.27
N CYS A 80 -8.27 -6.42 0.44
CA CYS A 80 -8.60 -7.51 1.36
C CYS A 80 -8.17 -8.87 0.80
N ARG A 81 -8.03 -8.96 -0.52
CA ARG A 81 -7.43 -10.10 -1.23
C ARG A 81 -6.25 -9.61 -2.06
N PRO A 82 -5.14 -9.28 -1.40
CA PRO A 82 -4.04 -8.61 -2.07
C PRO A 82 -3.26 -9.54 -2.98
N ASN A 83 -2.54 -8.95 -3.93
CA ASN A 83 -1.59 -9.65 -4.78
C ASN A 83 -0.13 -9.36 -4.38
N ALA A 84 0.07 -8.53 -3.38
CA ALA A 84 1.39 -8.19 -2.87
C ALA A 84 1.40 -8.20 -1.35
N GLN A 85 2.58 -8.18 -0.77
CA GLN A 85 2.79 -8.19 0.67
C GLN A 85 3.95 -7.29 1.03
N ALA A 86 3.78 -6.49 2.08
CA ALA A 86 4.85 -5.68 2.65
C ALA A 86 5.54 -6.46 3.76
N THR A 87 6.87 -6.52 3.72
CA THR A 87 7.68 -7.14 4.77
C THR A 87 8.74 -6.16 5.24
N VAL A 88 9.02 -6.17 6.53
CA VAL A 88 10.07 -5.33 7.12
C VAL A 88 11.30 -6.19 7.38
N SER A 89 12.43 -5.75 6.84
CA SER A 89 13.71 -6.42 7.05
C SER A 89 14.82 -5.36 7.10
N ARG A 90 15.63 -5.40 8.14
CA ARG A 90 16.77 -4.50 8.33
C ARG A 90 16.36 -3.02 8.24
N GLY A 91 15.19 -2.67 8.80
CA GLY A 91 14.69 -1.31 8.80
C GLY A 91 14.12 -0.84 7.47
N LYS A 92 13.95 -1.73 6.51
CA LYS A 92 13.39 -1.42 5.19
C LYS A 92 12.08 -2.15 4.98
N ILE A 93 11.14 -1.47 4.33
CA ILE A 93 9.83 -2.02 3.99
C ILE A 93 9.86 -2.42 2.52
N ARG A 94 9.82 -3.72 2.26
CA ARG A 94 9.87 -4.25 0.89
C ARG A 94 8.53 -4.86 0.52
N ILE A 95 8.04 -4.51 -0.66
CA ILE A 95 6.77 -5.02 -1.18
C ILE A 95 7.08 -6.00 -2.30
N LYS A 96 6.57 -7.21 -2.17
CA LYS A 96 6.77 -8.29 -3.12
C LYS A 96 5.45 -8.90 -3.58
N ALA A 97 5.44 -9.50 -4.75
CA ALA A 97 4.27 -10.21 -5.24
C ALA A 97 4.08 -11.52 -4.47
N ILE A 98 2.84 -11.80 -4.06
CA ILE A 98 2.48 -13.07 -3.41
C ILE A 98 1.70 -13.99 -4.33
N LYS A 99 1.42 -13.53 -5.53
CA LYS A 99 0.87 -14.30 -6.64
C LYS A 99 1.26 -13.60 -7.94
N ARG A 100 1.05 -14.28 -9.06
CA ARG A 100 1.35 -13.70 -10.38
C ARG A 100 0.44 -12.50 -10.63
N ILE A 101 1.03 -11.37 -11.02
CA ILE A 101 0.33 -10.14 -11.34
C ILE A 101 0.43 -9.91 -12.84
N LYS A 102 -0.67 -9.65 -13.51
CA LYS A 102 -0.73 -9.44 -14.96
C LYS A 102 -0.67 -7.96 -15.30
N PRO A 103 -0.23 -7.61 -16.52
CA PRO A 103 -0.31 -6.22 -16.97
C PRO A 103 -1.74 -5.69 -16.85
N GLY A 104 -1.88 -4.48 -16.32
CA GLY A 104 -3.18 -3.87 -16.07
C GLY A 104 -3.79 -4.16 -14.71
N ASP A 105 -3.30 -5.16 -14.00
CA ASP A 105 -3.79 -5.45 -12.65
C ASP A 105 -3.34 -4.37 -11.68
N GLU A 106 -4.22 -3.97 -10.79
CA GLU A 106 -3.85 -3.08 -9.70
C GLU A 106 -3.04 -3.86 -8.66
N ILE A 107 -1.90 -3.28 -8.25
CA ILE A 107 -1.07 -3.84 -7.18
C ILE A 107 -1.65 -3.39 -5.85
N THR A 108 -1.96 -4.34 -4.97
CA THR A 108 -2.55 -4.05 -3.65
C THR A 108 -1.86 -4.88 -2.59
N TYR A 109 -1.86 -4.38 -1.36
CA TYR A 109 -1.46 -5.18 -0.20
C TYR A 109 -2.38 -4.88 0.97
N ASN A 110 -2.38 -5.76 1.96
CA ASN A 110 -3.19 -5.57 3.16
C ASN A 110 -2.44 -4.63 4.09
N TYR A 111 -3.05 -3.48 4.42
CA TYR A 111 -2.44 -2.45 5.28
C TYR A 111 -2.31 -2.89 6.74
N GLY A 112 -2.98 -3.97 7.11
CA GLY A 112 -3.00 -4.43 8.48
C GLY A 112 -4.28 -4.04 9.21
N LYS A 113 -4.57 -4.79 10.27
CA LYS A 113 -5.84 -4.68 10.99
C LYS A 113 -6.08 -3.29 11.57
N ASN A 114 -5.06 -2.72 12.21
CA ASN A 114 -5.22 -1.42 12.88
C ASN A 114 -5.53 -0.30 11.88
N TYR A 115 -4.84 -0.27 10.78
CA TYR A 115 -5.09 0.72 9.72
C TYR A 115 -6.49 0.54 9.15
N PHE A 116 -6.87 -0.71 8.87
CA PHE A 116 -8.18 -1.03 8.30
C PHE A 116 -9.31 -0.54 9.21
N GLU A 117 -9.25 -0.84 10.51
CA GLU A 117 -10.29 -0.47 11.46
C GLU A 117 -10.38 1.05 11.66
N THR A 118 -9.25 1.75 11.64
CA THR A 118 -9.21 3.18 11.90
C THR A 118 -9.63 4.02 10.68
N PHE A 119 -9.15 3.68 9.50
CA PHE A 119 -9.30 4.56 8.32
C PHE A 119 -10.23 4.00 7.24
N ILE A 120 -10.31 2.70 7.08
CA ILE A 120 -11.04 2.09 5.97
C ILE A 120 -12.44 1.64 6.37
N LYS A 121 -12.55 0.87 7.44
CA LYS A 121 -13.83 0.28 7.86
C LYS A 121 -14.92 1.32 8.15
N PRO A 122 -14.63 2.45 8.83
CA PRO A 122 -15.66 3.46 9.10
C PRO A 122 -16.28 4.07 7.84
N MET A 123 -15.52 4.12 6.74
CA MET A 123 -15.98 4.66 5.47
C MET A 123 -16.41 3.58 4.47
N GLY A 124 -16.28 2.32 4.86
CA GLY A 124 -16.49 1.19 3.97
C GLY A 124 -15.28 0.92 3.09
N CYS A 125 -14.82 -0.32 3.05
CA CYS A 125 -13.69 -0.70 2.22
C CYS A 125 -14.07 -0.65 0.75
N LYS A 126 -13.28 0.06 -0.04
CA LYS A 126 -13.50 0.28 -1.48
C LYS A 126 -12.70 -0.66 -2.38
N CYS A 127 -12.03 -1.68 -1.82
CA CYS A 127 -11.31 -2.63 -2.66
C CYS A 127 -12.29 -3.47 -3.49
N VAL A 128 -11.80 -4.01 -4.60
CA VAL A 128 -12.63 -4.77 -5.55
C VAL A 128 -13.39 -5.91 -4.85
N SER A 129 -12.71 -6.63 -3.95
CA SER A 129 -13.32 -7.75 -3.22
C SER A 129 -14.51 -7.31 -2.38
N CYS A 130 -14.37 -6.22 -1.61
CA CYS A 130 -15.43 -5.70 -0.75
C CYS A 130 -16.56 -5.07 -1.55
N GLU A 131 -16.25 -4.38 -2.65
CA GLU A 131 -17.27 -3.82 -3.55
C GLU A 131 -18.13 -4.94 -4.16
N ARG A 132 -17.52 -6.05 -4.58
CA ARG A 132 -18.26 -7.20 -5.09
C ARG A 132 -19.17 -7.81 -4.05
N LYS A 133 -18.73 -7.92 -2.80
CA LYS A 133 -19.56 -8.42 -1.70
C LYS A 133 -20.78 -7.52 -1.47
N ARG A 134 -20.59 -6.20 -1.45
CA ARG A 134 -21.69 -5.26 -1.27
C ARG A 134 -22.70 -5.33 -2.41
N ALA A 135 -22.21 -5.40 -3.63
CA ALA A 135 -23.08 -5.53 -4.81
C ALA A 135 -23.89 -6.82 -4.76
N LYS A 136 -23.29 -7.93 -4.35
CA LYS A 136 -23.98 -9.21 -4.20
C LYS A 136 -25.09 -9.16 -3.15
N ILE A 137 -24.79 -8.55 -1.99
CA ILE A 137 -25.76 -8.39 -0.91
C ILE A 137 -26.91 -7.50 -1.37
N ALA A 138 -26.64 -6.41 -2.07
CA ALA A 138 -27.67 -5.50 -2.58
C ALA A 138 -28.56 -6.15 -3.63
N ALA A 139 -28.06 -7.14 -4.37
CA ALA A 139 -28.82 -7.86 -5.40
C ALA A 139 -29.75 -8.93 -4.82
N GLU A 140 -29.52 -9.37 -3.59
CA GLU A 140 -30.38 -10.32 -2.88
C GLU A 140 -31.61 -9.61 -2.34
#